data_08a494caf23879de0753b671e566f2de
#
_entry.id   08a494caf23879de0753b671e566f2de
#
_cell.length_a   1.000
_cell.length_b   1.000
_cell.length_c   1.000
_cell.angle_alpha   90.00
_cell.angle_beta   90.00
_cell.angle_gamma   90.00
#
_symmetry.space_group_name_H-M   'P 1'
#
loop_
_entity.id
_entity.type
_entity.pdbx_description
1 polymer ?
#
loop_
_entity_poly.entity_id
_entity_poly.type
_entity_poly.pdbx_seq_one_letter_code
_entity_poly.pdbx_strand_id
1 'polypeptide(L)'
;MNDATSSHQSRHVREARTATNLRESAELKRHIEQLSTRNTKLAGLLDEARTKLGELAADLNELAEPASTYGTFLRYSGAPRGEDGRQDAEVYTNGRRMRLKVAPQVEPGSLQPGESVRLGDGFIVVEACGIEPTGTLVSLVEVLDTEHAVIATPSGDEHVVLLAQPLRGAARAGDNVLVDLKAGVAFQAIEKTEVSQLSLEEVPDVHFEDIGGLDAQISQIRDAVELPFLHPDLYREFDLHPPKGVLLYGPPGCGKTLIAKAVANSLSSAISRSPEKSAPSYFMNVKGPELLNKYVGETERRIRLIFERARELANGGDRPVIVFFDEMESIFRTRGTGVSSDMETTVVPQLLTELDGVEDLRNVIVIGATNREELIDPAIMRPGRLDIKIRVNRPTQQGAREIFARHFPDTVPHAQPVDDLIDAAVGELYADRPFVALHFVGVDEPRVLHYRDFVSGAMIANIISRAKKLAIKESLGAGTPAAISSAHLHQAIAAEQAESEHLPTSTNPDEWARIAGNGSRSGRPIDRVELLGFRSPTWHSN
;
A
#
# COMPACT_ATOMS: atom_id res chain seq x y z
N MET A 1 -90.62 -34.65 -92.27
CA MET A 1 -90.15 -33.45 -91.52
C MET A 1 -90.17 -33.72 -90.03
N ASN A 2 -89.37 -34.67 -89.49
CA ASN A 2 -89.40 -34.92 -87.99
C ASN A 2 -88.02 -35.42 -87.45
N ASP A 3 -86.87 -35.15 -88.14
CA ASP A 3 -85.57 -35.64 -87.64
C ASP A 3 -84.54 -34.55 -87.30
N ALA A 4 -84.87 -33.26 -87.54
CA ALA A 4 -83.92 -32.15 -87.23
C ALA A 4 -84.07 -31.52 -85.83
N THR A 5 -85.16 -31.75 -85.11
CA THR A 5 -85.43 -31.15 -83.80
C THR A 5 -84.89 -32.00 -82.64
N SER A 6 -84.68 -33.32 -82.83
CA SER A 6 -84.12 -34.19 -81.73
C SER A 6 -82.60 -34.06 -81.56
N SER A 7 -81.86 -33.71 -82.62
CA SER A 7 -80.40 -33.58 -82.55
C SER A 7 -79.92 -32.27 -81.87
N HIS A 8 -80.69 -31.19 -82.00
CA HIS A 8 -80.37 -29.88 -81.39
C HIS A 8 -80.60 -29.90 -79.85
N GLN A 9 -81.66 -30.57 -79.38
CA GLN A 9 -81.97 -30.66 -77.98
C GLN A 9 -80.96 -31.54 -77.24
N SER A 10 -80.44 -32.64 -77.83
CA SER A 10 -79.43 -33.52 -77.29
C SER A 10 -78.05 -32.82 -77.18
N ARG A 11 -77.77 -31.89 -78.08
CA ARG A 11 -76.51 -31.13 -78.06
C ARG A 11 -76.50 -30.08 -76.98
N HIS A 12 -77.57 -29.31 -76.79
CA HIS A 12 -77.71 -28.33 -75.68
C HIS A 12 -77.67 -28.95 -74.31
N VAL A 13 -78.27 -30.13 -74.15
CA VAL A 13 -78.24 -30.87 -72.87
C VAL A 13 -76.79 -31.40 -72.55
N ARG A 14 -76.06 -31.84 -73.59
CA ARG A 14 -74.66 -32.21 -73.44
C ARG A 14 -73.75 -31.01 -73.12
N GLU A 15 -73.93 -29.88 -73.82
CA GLU A 15 -73.18 -28.65 -73.57
C GLU A 15 -73.50 -28.08 -72.18
N ALA A 16 -74.74 -28.08 -71.71
CA ALA A 16 -75.10 -27.67 -70.40
C ALA A 16 -74.49 -28.58 -69.26
N ARG A 17 -74.50 -29.93 -69.52
CA ARG A 17 -73.85 -30.88 -68.61
C ARG A 17 -72.34 -30.70 -68.56
N THR A 18 -71.71 -30.44 -69.73
CA THR A 18 -70.25 -30.19 -69.77
C THR A 18 -69.92 -28.85 -69.10
N ALA A 19 -70.73 -27.81 -69.22
CA ALA A 19 -70.54 -26.52 -68.57
C ALA A 19 -70.72 -26.65 -66.99
N THR A 20 -71.72 -27.46 -66.58
CA THR A 20 -71.93 -27.71 -65.15
C THR A 20 -70.75 -28.52 -64.52
N ASN A 21 -70.32 -29.60 -65.22
CA ASN A 21 -69.14 -30.38 -64.79
C ASN A 21 -67.83 -29.57 -64.78
N LEU A 22 -67.65 -28.61 -65.70
CA LEU A 22 -66.54 -27.67 -65.74
C LEU A 22 -66.57 -26.70 -64.53
N ARG A 23 -67.79 -26.20 -64.19
CA ARG A 23 -67.98 -25.35 -63.00
C ARG A 23 -67.69 -26.11 -61.68
N GLU A 24 -68.29 -27.30 -61.58
CA GLU A 24 -68.03 -28.17 -60.40
C GLU A 24 -66.53 -28.54 -60.29
N SER A 25 -65.89 -28.88 -61.41
CA SER A 25 -64.43 -29.13 -61.46
C SER A 25 -63.59 -27.91 -61.04
N ALA A 26 -64.01 -26.70 -61.46
CA ALA A 26 -63.34 -25.46 -61.04
C ALA A 26 -63.58 -25.13 -59.59
N GLU A 27 -64.76 -25.39 -59.04
CA GLU A 27 -65.04 -25.24 -57.59
C GLU A 27 -64.30 -26.25 -56.72
N LEU A 28 -64.24 -27.52 -57.18
CA LEU A 28 -63.43 -28.53 -56.53
C LEU A 28 -61.92 -28.17 -56.51
N LYS A 29 -61.44 -27.70 -57.67
CA LYS A 29 -60.00 -27.24 -57.69
C LYS A 29 -59.74 -26.10 -56.75
N ARG A 30 -60.60 -25.08 -56.66
CA ARG A 30 -60.46 -24.00 -55.68
C ARG A 30 -60.54 -24.53 -54.20
N HIS A 31 -61.42 -25.50 -53.98
CA HIS A 31 -61.54 -26.10 -52.63
C HIS A 31 -60.27 -26.89 -52.30
N ILE A 32 -59.72 -27.64 -53.25
CA ILE A 32 -58.44 -28.37 -53.06
C ILE A 32 -57.28 -27.38 -52.83
N GLU A 33 -57.21 -26.28 -53.57
CA GLU A 33 -56.18 -25.24 -53.29
C GLU A 33 -56.35 -24.60 -51.93
N GLN A 34 -57.57 -24.28 -51.51
CA GLN A 34 -57.85 -23.75 -50.17
C GLN A 34 -57.47 -24.73 -49.07
N LEU A 35 -57.83 -26.00 -49.24
CA LEU A 35 -57.48 -27.06 -48.30
C LEU A 35 -55.97 -27.33 -48.28
N SER A 36 -55.29 -27.29 -49.42
CA SER A 36 -53.84 -27.42 -49.53
C SER A 36 -53.13 -26.27 -48.81
N THR A 37 -53.56 -25.02 -49.05
CA THR A 37 -53.01 -23.83 -48.38
C THR A 37 -53.23 -23.89 -46.88
N ARG A 38 -54.41 -24.33 -46.45
CA ARG A 38 -54.74 -24.50 -45.03
C ARG A 38 -53.95 -25.60 -44.39
N ASN A 39 -53.73 -26.73 -45.08
CA ASN A 39 -52.89 -27.82 -44.59
C ASN A 39 -51.40 -27.40 -44.49
N THR A 40 -50.87 -26.65 -45.45
CA THR A 40 -49.52 -26.13 -45.37
C THR A 40 -49.36 -25.16 -44.19
N LYS A 41 -50.34 -24.29 -43.97
CA LYS A 41 -50.35 -23.38 -42.82
C LYS A 41 -50.47 -24.13 -41.48
N LEU A 42 -51.29 -25.16 -41.39
CA LEU A 42 -51.43 -26.00 -40.20
C LEU A 42 -50.15 -26.83 -39.98
N ALA A 43 -49.52 -27.34 -41.03
CA ALA A 43 -48.22 -28.04 -40.89
C ALA A 43 -47.13 -27.11 -40.35
N GLY A 44 -47.08 -25.84 -40.86
CA GLY A 44 -46.14 -24.85 -40.33
C GLY A 44 -46.39 -24.49 -38.87
N LEU A 45 -47.66 -24.30 -38.48
CA LEU A 45 -48.00 -24.02 -37.08
C LEU A 45 -47.70 -25.21 -36.14
N LEU A 46 -47.88 -26.43 -36.66
CA LEU A 46 -47.56 -27.66 -35.91
C LEU A 46 -46.04 -27.80 -35.70
N ASP A 47 -45.25 -27.46 -36.68
CA ASP A 47 -43.78 -27.50 -36.61
C ASP A 47 -43.26 -26.42 -35.66
N GLU A 48 -43.80 -25.21 -35.75
CA GLU A 48 -43.50 -24.11 -34.79
C GLU A 48 -43.89 -24.45 -33.35
N ALA A 49 -45.10 -25.07 -33.17
CA ALA A 49 -45.54 -25.50 -31.85
C ALA A 49 -44.66 -26.64 -31.27
N ARG A 50 -44.19 -27.58 -32.13
CA ARG A 50 -43.24 -28.63 -31.70
C ARG A 50 -41.89 -28.07 -31.30
N THR A 51 -41.37 -27.08 -32.07
CA THR A 51 -40.13 -26.41 -31.72
C THR A 51 -40.24 -25.70 -30.39
N LYS A 52 -41.29 -24.92 -30.20
CA LYS A 52 -41.54 -24.23 -28.89
C LYS A 52 -41.77 -25.18 -27.71
N LEU A 53 -42.43 -26.30 -27.95
CA LEU A 53 -42.57 -27.31 -26.92
C LEU A 53 -41.24 -28.00 -26.55
N GLY A 54 -40.36 -28.17 -27.57
CA GLY A 54 -39.01 -28.68 -27.36
C GLY A 54 -38.14 -27.70 -26.55
N GLU A 55 -38.18 -26.40 -26.89
CA GLU A 55 -37.50 -25.36 -26.14
C GLU A 55 -38.01 -25.26 -24.69
N LEU A 56 -39.31 -25.21 -24.49
CA LEU A 56 -39.93 -25.18 -23.15
C LEU A 56 -39.65 -26.44 -22.31
N ALA A 57 -39.57 -27.59 -22.96
CA ALA A 57 -39.21 -28.84 -22.26
C ALA A 57 -37.72 -28.87 -21.85
N ALA A 58 -36.82 -28.27 -22.68
CA ALA A 58 -35.43 -28.07 -22.32
C ALA A 58 -35.27 -27.09 -21.14
N ASP A 59 -35.95 -25.93 -21.20
CA ASP A 59 -35.96 -24.93 -20.13
C ASP A 59 -36.52 -25.51 -18.81
N LEU A 60 -37.60 -26.29 -18.89
CA LEU A 60 -38.18 -26.95 -17.71
C LEU A 60 -37.24 -28.03 -17.13
N ASN A 61 -36.50 -28.74 -17.95
CA ASN A 61 -35.52 -29.71 -17.47
C ASN A 61 -34.34 -29.00 -16.78
N GLU A 62 -33.89 -27.85 -17.32
CA GLU A 62 -32.84 -27.05 -16.69
C GLU A 62 -33.30 -26.46 -15.35
N LEU A 63 -34.54 -25.97 -15.25
CA LEU A 63 -35.11 -25.47 -14.00
C LEU A 63 -35.50 -26.58 -13.01
N ALA A 64 -35.66 -27.80 -13.45
CA ALA A 64 -35.99 -28.96 -12.62
C ALA A 64 -34.77 -29.75 -12.14
N GLU A 65 -33.53 -29.29 -12.49
CA GLU A 65 -32.31 -29.90 -11.92
C GLU A 65 -32.37 -29.77 -10.39
N PRO A 66 -32.24 -30.88 -9.64
CA PRO A 66 -32.20 -30.81 -8.19
C PRO A 66 -31.01 -30.00 -7.72
N ALA A 67 -31.17 -29.33 -6.55
CA ALA A 67 -30.09 -28.56 -5.95
C ALA A 67 -28.80 -29.39 -5.88
N SER A 68 -27.75 -28.90 -6.56
CA SER A 68 -26.46 -29.58 -6.61
C SER A 68 -25.71 -29.40 -5.30
N THR A 69 -25.02 -30.42 -4.83
CA THR A 69 -24.12 -30.37 -3.70
C THR A 69 -22.71 -30.15 -4.22
N TYR A 70 -21.91 -29.33 -3.51
CA TYR A 70 -20.50 -29.12 -3.84
C TYR A 70 -19.59 -29.84 -2.84
N GLY A 71 -18.38 -30.13 -3.27
CA GLY A 71 -17.33 -30.69 -2.42
C GLY A 71 -15.95 -30.27 -2.91
N THR A 72 -14.95 -30.40 -2.05
CA THR A 72 -13.54 -30.11 -2.38
C THR A 72 -12.84 -31.40 -2.80
N PHE A 73 -12.29 -31.43 -4.00
CA PHE A 73 -11.50 -32.56 -4.48
C PHE A 73 -10.16 -32.62 -3.75
N LEU A 74 -9.79 -33.77 -3.21
CA LEU A 74 -8.55 -34.00 -2.47
C LEU A 74 -7.51 -34.72 -3.31
N ARG A 75 -7.89 -35.86 -3.87
CA ARG A 75 -7.01 -36.71 -4.72
C ARG A 75 -7.80 -37.76 -5.47
N TYR A 76 -7.17 -38.37 -6.47
CA TYR A 76 -7.66 -39.60 -7.08
C TYR A 76 -7.37 -40.78 -6.18
N SER A 77 -8.25 -41.77 -6.20
CA SER A 77 -8.14 -42.97 -5.35
C SER A 77 -8.45 -44.25 -6.14
N GLY A 78 -7.64 -45.27 -5.90
CA GLY A 78 -7.78 -46.59 -6.54
C GLY A 78 -7.03 -46.74 -7.85
N ALA A 79 -6.94 -47.98 -8.33
CA ALA A 79 -6.32 -48.28 -9.62
C ALA A 79 -7.17 -47.76 -10.79
N PRO A 80 -6.56 -47.26 -11.88
CA PRO A 80 -7.27 -46.88 -13.08
C PRO A 80 -8.16 -48.04 -13.60
N ARG A 81 -9.40 -47.75 -13.96
CA ARG A 81 -10.37 -48.73 -14.45
C ARG A 81 -10.75 -48.42 -15.90
N GLY A 82 -10.90 -49.52 -16.69
CA GLY A 82 -11.29 -49.43 -18.10
C GLY A 82 -10.18 -48.93 -19.03
N GLU A 83 -10.48 -48.90 -20.33
CA GLU A 83 -9.56 -48.40 -21.36
C GLU A 83 -9.30 -46.89 -21.21
N ASP A 84 -10.21 -46.17 -20.59
CA ASP A 84 -10.14 -44.69 -20.38
C ASP A 84 -9.32 -44.30 -19.14
N GLY A 85 -8.77 -45.23 -18.37
CA GLY A 85 -7.90 -44.95 -17.22
C GLY A 85 -8.57 -44.23 -16.04
N ARG A 86 -9.88 -44.28 -15.92
CA ARG A 86 -10.66 -43.54 -14.90
C ARG A 86 -10.41 -44.01 -13.50
N GLN A 87 -10.29 -43.08 -12.57
CA GLN A 87 -10.14 -43.33 -11.13
C GLN A 87 -11.30 -42.75 -10.35
N ASP A 88 -11.56 -43.31 -9.16
CA ASP A 88 -12.50 -42.67 -8.20
C ASP A 88 -11.86 -41.43 -7.59
N ALA A 89 -12.64 -40.44 -7.23
CA ALA A 89 -12.22 -39.20 -6.57
C ALA A 89 -12.45 -39.28 -5.06
N GLU A 90 -11.48 -38.88 -4.24
CA GLU A 90 -11.71 -38.56 -2.83
C GLU A 90 -12.09 -37.06 -2.73
N VAL A 91 -13.28 -36.82 -2.20
CA VAL A 91 -13.89 -35.48 -2.09
C VAL A 91 -14.29 -35.22 -0.65
N TYR A 92 -14.03 -34.04 -0.14
CA TYR A 92 -14.55 -33.57 1.13
C TYR A 92 -15.89 -32.86 0.90
N THR A 93 -16.95 -33.42 1.43
CA THR A 93 -18.31 -32.88 1.31
C THR A 93 -19.15 -33.24 2.54
N ASN A 94 -20.10 -32.39 2.93
CA ASN A 94 -20.96 -32.60 4.09
C ASN A 94 -20.20 -32.92 5.39
N GLY A 95 -19.03 -32.30 5.60
CA GLY A 95 -18.24 -32.48 6.81
C GLY A 95 -17.45 -33.79 6.90
N ARG A 96 -17.33 -34.55 5.81
CA ARG A 96 -16.59 -35.84 5.79
C ARG A 96 -15.93 -36.09 4.45
N ARG A 97 -14.87 -36.92 4.48
CA ARG A 97 -14.21 -37.42 3.27
C ARG A 97 -15.00 -38.59 2.68
N MET A 98 -15.29 -38.49 1.40
CA MET A 98 -16.02 -39.50 0.66
C MET A 98 -15.24 -39.92 -0.59
N ARG A 99 -15.36 -41.21 -0.96
CA ARG A 99 -14.83 -41.71 -2.22
C ARG A 99 -15.97 -41.84 -3.21
N LEU A 100 -15.90 -41.05 -4.29
CA LEU A 100 -16.96 -40.88 -5.26
C LEU A 100 -16.49 -41.31 -6.65
N LYS A 101 -17.45 -41.68 -7.49
CA LYS A 101 -17.17 -41.91 -8.90
C LYS A 101 -17.13 -40.62 -9.66
N VAL A 102 -16.34 -40.58 -10.74
CA VAL A 102 -16.24 -39.44 -11.65
C VAL A 102 -17.07 -39.77 -12.91
N ALA A 103 -17.95 -38.82 -13.27
CA ALA A 103 -18.83 -38.97 -14.44
C ALA A 103 -18.04 -38.95 -15.76
N PRO A 104 -18.60 -39.53 -16.85
CA PRO A 104 -17.97 -39.60 -18.15
C PRO A 104 -17.60 -38.26 -18.77
N GLN A 105 -18.30 -37.18 -18.45
CA GLN A 105 -18.09 -35.86 -18.96
C GLN A 105 -16.88 -35.11 -18.36
N VAL A 106 -16.36 -35.57 -17.22
CA VAL A 106 -15.14 -35.05 -16.61
C VAL A 106 -13.95 -35.82 -17.20
N GLU A 107 -12.97 -35.09 -17.74
CA GLU A 107 -11.78 -35.70 -18.33
C GLU A 107 -10.96 -36.43 -17.26
N PRO A 108 -10.49 -37.66 -17.57
CA PRO A 108 -9.64 -38.39 -16.65
C PRO A 108 -8.37 -37.66 -16.28
N GLY A 109 -8.11 -37.48 -14.98
CA GLY A 109 -6.91 -36.78 -14.49
C GLY A 109 -6.95 -35.24 -14.52
N SER A 110 -8.08 -34.64 -14.92
CA SER A 110 -8.21 -33.17 -15.00
C SER A 110 -8.39 -32.47 -13.65
N LEU A 111 -8.95 -33.18 -12.66
CA LEU A 111 -9.22 -32.59 -11.34
C LEU A 111 -7.93 -32.34 -10.56
N GLN A 112 -7.84 -31.17 -9.94
CA GLN A 112 -6.69 -30.75 -9.15
C GLN A 112 -7.02 -30.68 -7.66
N PRO A 113 -6.11 -31.06 -6.75
CA PRO A 113 -6.32 -30.94 -5.31
C PRO A 113 -6.68 -29.52 -4.90
N GLY A 114 -7.75 -29.38 -4.08
CA GLY A 114 -8.30 -28.09 -3.67
C GLY A 114 -9.39 -27.55 -4.59
N GLU A 115 -9.67 -28.19 -5.70
CA GLU A 115 -10.69 -27.76 -6.65
C GLU A 115 -12.10 -28.07 -6.13
N SER A 116 -13.03 -27.12 -6.30
CA SER A 116 -14.45 -27.33 -6.03
C SER A 116 -15.05 -28.19 -7.14
N VAL A 117 -15.82 -29.21 -6.77
CA VAL A 117 -16.49 -30.12 -7.69
C VAL A 117 -17.96 -30.17 -7.41
N ARG A 118 -18.77 -30.14 -8.48
CA ARG A 118 -20.23 -30.32 -8.39
C ARG A 118 -20.56 -31.81 -8.36
N LEU A 119 -21.42 -32.15 -7.40
CA LEU A 119 -21.89 -33.51 -7.20
C LEU A 119 -23.33 -33.63 -7.71
N GLY A 120 -23.54 -34.54 -8.65
CA GLY A 120 -24.87 -34.90 -9.13
C GLY A 120 -25.56 -35.94 -8.25
N ASP A 121 -26.70 -36.46 -8.73
CA ASP A 121 -27.46 -37.49 -8.05
C ASP A 121 -26.64 -38.72 -7.75
N GLY A 122 -26.74 -39.24 -6.52
CA GLY A 122 -25.94 -40.38 -6.05
C GLY A 122 -24.51 -40.04 -5.69
N PHE A 123 -24.16 -38.75 -5.48
CA PHE A 123 -22.81 -38.30 -5.14
C PHE A 123 -21.75 -38.68 -6.21
N ILE A 124 -22.04 -38.43 -7.46
CA ILE A 124 -21.11 -38.58 -8.57
C ILE A 124 -20.52 -37.24 -8.90
N VAL A 125 -19.20 -37.11 -9.08
CA VAL A 125 -18.54 -35.89 -9.55
C VAL A 125 -18.91 -35.67 -11.02
N VAL A 126 -19.66 -34.61 -11.31
CA VAL A 126 -20.20 -34.32 -12.64
C VAL A 126 -19.50 -33.16 -13.33
N GLU A 127 -18.86 -32.28 -12.56
CA GLU A 127 -18.21 -31.08 -13.08
C GLU A 127 -17.10 -30.60 -12.17
N ALA A 128 -16.03 -30.03 -12.75
CA ALA A 128 -14.97 -29.29 -12.07
C ALA A 128 -15.32 -27.79 -12.09
N CYS A 129 -15.39 -27.15 -10.93
CA CYS A 129 -15.81 -25.76 -10.77
C CYS A 129 -14.63 -24.81 -10.53
N GLY A 130 -13.38 -25.32 -10.54
CA GLY A 130 -12.18 -24.56 -10.24
C GLY A 130 -11.95 -24.36 -8.74
N ILE A 131 -10.95 -23.54 -8.40
CA ILE A 131 -10.60 -23.23 -7.01
C ILE A 131 -11.37 -21.99 -6.57
N GLU A 132 -12.26 -22.15 -5.59
CA GLU A 132 -12.91 -21.02 -4.91
C GLU A 132 -12.07 -20.63 -3.68
N PRO A 133 -11.38 -19.47 -3.69
CA PRO A 133 -10.50 -19.07 -2.60
C PRO A 133 -11.32 -18.50 -1.42
N THR A 134 -12.08 -19.36 -0.73
CA THR A 134 -12.81 -19.03 0.49
C THR A 134 -12.29 -19.86 1.66
N GLY A 135 -12.03 -19.24 2.81
CA GLY A 135 -11.49 -19.96 3.96
C GLY A 135 -10.99 -19.05 5.06
N THR A 136 -10.19 -19.61 5.95
CA THR A 136 -9.54 -18.88 7.05
C THR A 136 -8.11 -18.50 6.63
N LEU A 137 -7.73 -17.24 6.87
CA LEU A 137 -6.36 -16.77 6.66
C LEU A 137 -5.49 -17.25 7.82
N VAL A 138 -4.42 -17.99 7.50
CA VAL A 138 -3.49 -18.59 8.47
C VAL A 138 -2.05 -18.43 8.00
N SER A 139 -1.10 -18.50 8.93
CA SER A 139 0.32 -18.42 8.59
C SER A 139 0.88 -19.82 8.29
N LEU A 140 1.63 -19.94 7.20
CA LEU A 140 2.37 -21.15 6.86
C LEU A 140 3.65 -21.20 7.68
N VAL A 141 3.81 -22.24 8.52
CA VAL A 141 4.95 -22.38 9.43
C VAL A 141 6.12 -23.07 8.72
N GLU A 142 5.84 -24.20 8.03
CA GLU A 142 6.86 -25.01 7.38
C GLU A 142 6.26 -25.75 6.18
N VAL A 143 7.02 -25.88 5.11
CA VAL A 143 6.68 -26.72 3.95
C VAL A 143 7.35 -28.06 4.14
N LEU A 144 6.54 -29.13 4.35
CA LEU A 144 7.04 -30.47 4.61
C LEU A 144 7.53 -31.17 3.34
N ASP A 145 6.75 -31.04 2.28
CA ASP A 145 7.03 -31.60 0.96
C ASP A 145 6.30 -30.80 -0.14
N THR A 146 6.32 -31.26 -1.38
CA THR A 146 5.66 -30.59 -2.52
C THR A 146 4.15 -30.51 -2.38
N GLU A 147 3.53 -31.30 -1.50
CA GLU A 147 2.08 -31.41 -1.36
C GLU A 147 1.56 -31.01 0.01
N HIS A 148 2.41 -30.96 1.05
CA HIS A 148 2.00 -30.73 2.42
C HIS A 148 2.78 -29.60 3.10
N ALA A 149 2.09 -28.87 3.95
CA ALA A 149 2.68 -27.82 4.79
C ALA A 149 2.05 -27.83 6.19
N VAL A 150 2.78 -27.29 7.16
CA VAL A 150 2.28 -26.98 8.50
C VAL A 150 1.80 -25.53 8.50
N ILE A 151 0.60 -25.31 9.00
CA ILE A 151 0.02 -23.97 9.20
C ILE A 151 -0.25 -23.73 10.68
N ALA A 152 -0.16 -22.46 11.12
CA ALA A 152 -0.58 -22.05 12.44
C ALA A 152 -1.85 -21.18 12.34
N THR A 153 -2.86 -21.56 13.12
CA THR A 153 -4.08 -20.77 13.24
C THR A 153 -3.85 -19.56 14.16
N PRO A 154 -4.70 -18.53 14.14
CA PRO A 154 -4.62 -17.39 15.07
C PRO A 154 -4.70 -17.79 16.56
N SER A 155 -5.24 -18.97 16.89
CA SER A 155 -5.26 -19.53 18.25
C SER A 155 -3.93 -20.20 18.64
N GLY A 156 -3.00 -20.36 17.71
CA GLY A 156 -1.71 -20.99 17.94
C GLY A 156 -1.68 -22.51 17.71
N ASP A 157 -2.80 -23.10 17.23
CA ASP A 157 -2.85 -24.52 16.91
C ASP A 157 -2.18 -24.79 15.55
N GLU A 158 -1.34 -25.82 15.49
CA GLU A 158 -0.69 -26.25 14.27
C GLU A 158 -1.46 -27.37 13.58
N HIS A 159 -1.61 -27.25 12.27
CA HIS A 159 -2.27 -28.25 11.43
C HIS A 159 -1.45 -28.56 10.18
N VAL A 160 -1.45 -29.83 9.77
CA VAL A 160 -0.91 -30.23 8.47
C VAL A 160 -2.02 -30.12 7.44
N VAL A 161 -1.74 -29.39 6.35
CA VAL A 161 -2.68 -29.16 5.25
C VAL A 161 -2.10 -29.61 3.91
N LEU A 162 -2.98 -29.95 2.98
CA LEU A 162 -2.64 -30.22 1.58
C LEU A 162 -2.50 -28.88 0.84
N LEU A 163 -1.45 -28.74 0.04
CA LEU A 163 -1.26 -27.57 -0.82
C LEU A 163 -2.00 -27.77 -2.15
N ALA A 164 -2.90 -26.87 -2.50
CA ALA A 164 -3.49 -26.79 -3.82
C ALA A 164 -2.42 -26.45 -4.88
N GLN A 165 -2.72 -26.76 -6.13
CA GLN A 165 -1.77 -26.61 -7.25
C GLN A 165 -1.06 -25.25 -7.32
N PRO A 166 -1.71 -24.10 -7.08
CA PRO A 166 -1.05 -22.79 -7.13
C PRO A 166 0.04 -22.59 -6.08
N LEU A 167 -0.01 -23.32 -4.96
CA LEU A 167 0.95 -23.22 -3.85
C LEU A 167 2.12 -24.18 -3.97
N ARG A 168 2.01 -25.23 -4.78
CA ARG A 168 3.04 -26.24 -4.92
C ARG A 168 4.32 -25.68 -5.52
N GLY A 169 5.42 -25.75 -4.77
CA GLY A 169 6.72 -25.20 -5.16
C GLY A 169 6.84 -23.68 -5.11
N ALA A 170 5.73 -22.95 -4.85
CA ALA A 170 5.72 -21.49 -4.69
C ALA A 170 5.61 -21.07 -3.23
N ALA A 171 4.93 -21.85 -2.39
CA ALA A 171 4.69 -21.54 -0.98
C ALA A 171 5.98 -21.58 -0.15
N ARG A 172 6.13 -20.64 0.77
CA ARG A 172 7.29 -20.52 1.68
C ARG A 172 6.82 -20.37 3.12
N ALA A 173 7.68 -20.79 4.06
CA ALA A 173 7.46 -20.53 5.47
C ALA A 173 7.30 -19.00 5.71
N GLY A 174 6.29 -18.61 6.48
CA GLY A 174 5.94 -17.23 6.74
C GLY A 174 4.87 -16.64 5.80
N ASP A 175 4.47 -17.32 4.73
CA ASP A 175 3.38 -16.89 3.86
C ASP A 175 2.03 -16.93 4.60
N ASN A 176 1.16 -15.98 4.29
CA ASN A 176 -0.23 -16.07 4.68
C ASN A 176 -0.99 -16.83 3.59
N VAL A 177 -1.65 -17.90 3.98
CA VAL A 177 -2.40 -18.75 3.06
C VAL A 177 -3.86 -18.85 3.47
N LEU A 178 -4.72 -18.92 2.47
CA LEU A 178 -6.14 -19.14 2.67
C LEU A 178 -6.39 -20.64 2.75
N VAL A 179 -6.99 -21.10 3.86
CA VAL A 179 -7.15 -22.52 4.16
C VAL A 179 -8.59 -22.85 4.51
N ASP A 180 -9.11 -23.91 3.92
CA ASP A 180 -10.26 -24.61 4.49
C ASP A 180 -9.77 -25.59 5.57
N LEU A 181 -9.89 -25.19 6.82
CA LEU A 181 -9.46 -26.00 7.97
C LEU A 181 -10.25 -27.32 8.08
N LYS A 182 -11.48 -27.39 7.53
CA LYS A 182 -12.31 -28.59 7.58
C LYS A 182 -11.88 -29.61 6.52
N ALA A 183 -11.65 -29.14 5.29
CA ALA A 183 -11.12 -29.98 4.21
C ALA A 183 -9.63 -30.26 4.38
N GLY A 184 -8.90 -29.42 5.13
CA GLY A 184 -7.46 -29.50 5.32
C GLY A 184 -6.70 -29.14 4.05
N VAL A 185 -7.14 -28.11 3.30
CA VAL A 185 -6.54 -27.70 2.03
C VAL A 185 -6.20 -26.21 2.08
N ALA A 186 -4.98 -25.85 1.72
CA ALA A 186 -4.55 -24.49 1.47
C ALA A 186 -4.68 -24.16 -0.03
N PHE A 187 -5.35 -23.05 -0.36
CA PHE A 187 -5.72 -22.72 -1.74
C PHE A 187 -4.77 -21.74 -2.40
N GLN A 188 -4.48 -20.64 -1.73
CA GLN A 188 -3.78 -19.49 -2.30
C GLN A 188 -2.97 -18.77 -1.24
N ALA A 189 -1.78 -18.29 -1.62
CA ALA A 189 -1.05 -17.31 -0.83
C ALA A 189 -1.69 -15.92 -1.00
N ILE A 190 -1.93 -15.25 0.11
CA ILE A 190 -2.43 -13.87 0.11
C ILE A 190 -1.29 -12.98 0.56
N GLU A 191 -0.91 -12.04 -0.29
CA GLU A 191 0.10 -11.04 0.07
C GLU A 191 -0.32 -10.31 1.35
N LYS A 192 0.64 -10.11 2.25
CA LYS A 192 0.42 -9.43 3.54
C LYS A 192 -0.03 -7.98 3.30
N THR A 193 -1.32 -7.77 3.13
CA THR A 193 -1.92 -6.44 2.89
C THR A 193 -1.60 -5.46 4.03
N GLU A 194 -1.40 -5.96 5.25
CA GLU A 194 -1.03 -5.14 6.42
C GLU A 194 0.36 -4.50 6.26
N VAL A 195 1.30 -5.18 5.60
CA VAL A 195 2.65 -4.65 5.36
C VAL A 195 2.68 -3.71 4.15
N SER A 196 1.82 -3.95 3.15
CA SER A 196 1.63 -3.03 2.01
C SER A 196 1.02 -1.70 2.46
N GLN A 197 0.25 -1.69 3.54
CA GLN A 197 -0.29 -0.47 4.17
C GLN A 197 0.74 0.25 5.07
N LEU A 198 1.76 -0.45 5.56
CA LEU A 198 2.89 0.13 6.30
C LEU A 198 3.95 0.72 5.35
N SER A 199 3.52 1.04 4.12
CA SER A 199 4.16 1.84 3.08
C SER A 199 5.46 1.29 2.45
N LEU A 200 5.27 0.65 1.31
CA LEU A 200 6.22 0.78 0.21
C LEU A 200 5.92 2.13 -0.45
N GLU A 201 6.53 3.20 0.00
CA GLU A 201 6.57 4.41 -0.81
C GLU A 201 7.50 4.12 -2.01
N GLU A 202 7.04 4.46 -3.21
CA GLU A 202 7.90 4.60 -4.38
C GLU A 202 9.10 5.47 -4.01
N VAL A 203 10.23 5.28 -4.67
CA VAL A 203 11.44 6.10 -4.41
C VAL A 203 11.04 7.57 -4.36
N PRO A 204 11.28 8.26 -3.24
CA PRO A 204 10.86 9.64 -3.10
C PRO A 204 11.59 10.51 -4.12
N ASP A 205 10.87 11.41 -4.78
CA ASP A 205 11.43 12.40 -5.71
C ASP A 205 12.04 13.59 -4.91
N VAL A 206 13.04 13.29 -4.10
CA VAL A 206 13.79 14.26 -3.28
C VAL A 206 15.27 14.03 -3.51
N HIS A 207 15.97 15.07 -3.96
CA HIS A 207 17.41 15.05 -4.22
C HIS A 207 18.17 15.78 -3.10
N PHE A 208 19.47 15.51 -2.97
CA PHE A 208 20.30 16.26 -2.01
C PHE A 208 20.38 17.75 -2.36
N GLU A 209 20.27 18.07 -3.64
CA GLU A 209 20.22 19.43 -4.16
C GLU A 209 18.99 20.21 -3.66
N ASP A 210 17.93 19.54 -3.24
CA ASP A 210 16.71 20.15 -2.69
C ASP A 210 16.89 20.54 -1.21
N ILE A 211 17.96 20.09 -0.58
CA ILE A 211 18.24 20.31 0.84
C ILE A 211 19.27 21.42 0.97
N GLY A 212 18.91 22.50 1.68
CA GLY A 212 19.82 23.62 1.96
C GLY A 212 20.37 23.60 3.38
N GLY A 213 21.62 24.04 3.56
CA GLY A 213 22.22 24.28 4.86
C GLY A 213 22.62 23.06 5.68
N LEU A 214 22.71 21.88 5.04
CA LEU A 214 23.06 20.61 5.69
C LEU A 214 24.21 19.87 4.97
N ASP A 215 25.08 20.56 4.25
CA ASP A 215 26.12 19.95 3.43
C ASP A 215 27.05 19.02 4.21
N ALA A 216 27.42 19.40 5.43
CA ALA A 216 28.27 18.56 6.29
C ALA A 216 27.55 17.25 6.70
N GLN A 217 26.25 17.32 7.01
CA GLN A 217 25.43 16.17 7.35
C GLN A 217 25.19 15.27 6.13
N ILE A 218 24.96 15.88 4.96
CA ILE A 218 24.82 15.17 3.69
C ILE A 218 26.12 14.43 3.36
N SER A 219 27.28 15.06 3.50
CA SER A 219 28.56 14.37 3.30
C SER A 219 28.74 13.20 4.26
N GLN A 220 28.45 13.38 5.55
CA GLN A 220 28.56 12.31 6.54
C GLN A 220 27.64 11.12 6.22
N ILE A 221 26.40 11.37 5.79
CA ILE A 221 25.50 10.27 5.48
C ILE A 221 25.84 9.58 4.16
N ARG A 222 26.37 10.31 3.17
CA ARG A 222 26.91 9.72 1.94
C ARG A 222 28.06 8.79 2.25
N ASP A 223 29.02 9.23 3.04
CA ASP A 223 30.17 8.42 3.44
C ASP A 223 29.73 7.17 4.23
N ALA A 224 28.70 7.32 5.06
CA ALA A 224 28.19 6.24 5.88
C ALA A 224 27.38 5.21 5.09
N VAL A 225 26.55 5.65 4.14
CA VAL A 225 25.54 4.83 3.49
C VAL A 225 25.90 4.51 2.04
N GLU A 226 26.27 5.51 1.25
CA GLU A 226 26.54 5.30 -0.19
C GLU A 226 27.88 4.60 -0.44
N LEU A 227 28.92 5.00 0.28
CA LEU A 227 30.27 4.48 0.05
C LEU A 227 30.38 2.95 0.20
N PRO A 228 29.80 2.31 1.26
CA PRO A 228 29.83 0.86 1.40
C PRO A 228 29.09 0.13 0.28
N PHE A 229 28.00 0.73 -0.22
CA PHE A 229 27.19 0.16 -1.30
C PHE A 229 27.86 0.26 -2.65
N LEU A 230 28.49 1.40 -2.94
CA LEU A 230 29.14 1.65 -4.22
C LEU A 230 30.48 0.93 -4.34
N HIS A 231 31.18 0.72 -3.23
CA HIS A 231 32.53 0.17 -3.19
C HIS A 231 32.69 -0.99 -2.19
N PRO A 232 31.85 -2.05 -2.27
CA PRO A 232 31.88 -3.16 -1.32
C PRO A 232 33.21 -3.93 -1.35
N ASP A 233 33.90 -3.94 -2.50
CA ASP A 233 35.18 -4.62 -2.66
C ASP A 233 36.29 -3.90 -1.88
N LEU A 234 36.31 -2.57 -1.90
CA LEU A 234 37.26 -1.77 -1.12
C LEU A 234 37.04 -1.96 0.39
N TYR A 235 35.75 -2.01 0.83
CA TYR A 235 35.44 -2.28 2.23
C TYR A 235 35.99 -3.63 2.69
N ARG A 236 35.88 -4.67 1.85
CA ARG A 236 36.45 -5.99 2.14
C ARG A 236 38.00 -5.99 2.14
N GLU A 237 38.61 -5.25 1.22
CA GLU A 237 40.06 -5.14 1.15
C GLU A 237 40.66 -4.48 2.40
N PHE A 238 39.96 -3.49 2.96
CA PHE A 238 40.37 -2.78 4.17
C PHE A 238 39.82 -3.38 5.48
N ASP A 239 39.18 -4.56 5.43
CA ASP A 239 38.53 -5.23 6.58
C ASP A 239 37.53 -4.32 7.31
N LEU A 240 36.82 -3.49 6.55
CA LEU A 240 35.78 -2.60 7.05
C LEU A 240 34.40 -3.26 6.93
N HIS A 241 33.62 -3.16 8.00
CA HIS A 241 32.23 -3.59 7.97
C HIS A 241 31.32 -2.41 7.66
N PRO A 242 30.38 -2.56 6.72
CA PRO A 242 29.36 -1.54 6.47
C PRO A 242 28.56 -1.26 7.75
N PRO A 243 28.23 0.01 8.03
CA PRO A 243 27.38 0.33 9.16
C PRO A 243 25.98 -0.25 8.92
N LYS A 244 25.34 -0.78 9.97
CA LYS A 244 24.00 -1.35 9.87
C LYS A 244 22.92 -0.29 9.88
N GLY A 245 23.18 0.85 10.53
CA GLY A 245 22.21 1.90 10.62
C GLY A 245 22.77 3.26 11.01
N VAL A 246 21.94 4.25 10.71
CA VAL A 246 22.22 5.66 10.97
C VAL A 246 21.11 6.24 11.84
N LEU A 247 21.46 6.99 12.86
CA LEU A 247 20.51 7.77 13.66
C LEU A 247 20.64 9.26 13.32
N LEU A 248 19.60 9.83 12.75
CA LEU A 248 19.42 11.27 12.54
C LEU A 248 18.73 11.88 13.77
N TYR A 249 19.38 12.76 14.47
CA TYR A 249 18.80 13.36 15.68
C TYR A 249 18.94 14.88 15.71
N GLY A 250 18.03 15.55 16.40
CA GLY A 250 18.05 16.99 16.56
C GLY A 250 16.66 17.63 16.48
N PRO A 251 16.55 18.96 16.49
CA PRO A 251 15.28 19.67 16.56
C PRO A 251 14.28 19.30 15.46
N PRO A 252 12.95 19.39 15.71
CA PRO A 252 11.93 19.13 14.72
C PRO A 252 11.99 20.15 13.57
N GLY A 253 11.52 19.74 12.37
CA GLY A 253 11.44 20.62 11.21
C GLY A 253 12.78 21.01 10.57
N CYS A 254 13.89 20.34 10.94
CA CYS A 254 15.23 20.64 10.42
C CYS A 254 15.69 19.73 9.27
N GLY A 255 14.81 18.90 8.69
CA GLY A 255 15.09 18.17 7.45
C GLY A 255 15.54 16.72 7.61
N LYS A 256 15.41 16.09 8.81
CA LYS A 256 15.79 14.67 9.02
C LYS A 256 15.13 13.71 8.04
N THR A 257 13.82 13.80 7.88
CA THR A 257 13.04 12.99 6.93
C THR A 257 13.41 13.27 5.46
N LEU A 258 13.74 14.54 5.13
CA LEU A 258 14.21 14.90 3.79
C LEU A 258 15.56 14.26 3.47
N ILE A 259 16.51 14.25 4.42
CA ILE A 259 17.79 13.56 4.26
C ILE A 259 17.59 12.08 3.98
N ALA A 260 16.74 11.38 4.76
CA ALA A 260 16.47 9.95 4.56
C ALA A 260 15.88 9.67 3.17
N LYS A 261 14.96 10.52 2.71
CA LYS A 261 14.38 10.44 1.36
C LYS A 261 15.42 10.68 0.25
N ALA A 262 16.29 11.68 0.41
CA ALA A 262 17.34 11.98 -0.54
C ALA A 262 18.39 10.86 -0.65
N VAL A 263 18.73 10.20 0.47
CA VAL A 263 19.59 9.00 0.48
C VAL A 263 18.98 7.88 -0.34
N ALA A 264 17.68 7.61 -0.17
CA ALA A 264 16.98 6.57 -0.93
C ALA A 264 17.01 6.83 -2.43
N ASN A 265 16.77 8.07 -2.83
CA ASN A 265 16.83 8.49 -4.23
C ASN A 265 18.26 8.39 -4.81
N SER A 266 19.24 8.85 -4.05
CA SER A 266 20.65 8.80 -4.47
C SER A 266 21.13 7.36 -4.69
N LEU A 267 20.85 6.44 -3.77
CA LEU A 267 21.17 5.02 -3.93
C LEU A 267 20.46 4.40 -5.14
N SER A 268 19.17 4.73 -5.35
CA SER A 268 18.44 4.29 -6.53
C SER A 268 19.11 4.75 -7.83
N SER A 269 19.49 6.03 -7.90
CA SER A 269 20.12 6.64 -9.06
C SER A 269 21.51 6.07 -9.34
N ALA A 270 22.28 5.78 -8.31
CA ALA A 270 23.62 5.20 -8.42
C ALA A 270 23.61 3.79 -9.02
N ILE A 271 22.62 2.97 -8.65
CA ILE A 271 22.46 1.60 -9.17
C ILE A 271 21.92 1.61 -10.61
N SER A 272 21.00 2.54 -10.93
CA SER A 272 20.42 2.68 -12.28
C SER A 272 21.44 3.10 -13.37
N ARG A 273 22.61 3.60 -12.98
CA ARG A 273 23.70 3.92 -13.93
C ARG A 273 24.39 2.69 -14.50
N SER A 274 24.16 1.50 -13.96
CA SER A 274 24.60 0.23 -14.55
C SER A 274 23.57 -0.23 -15.59
N PRO A 275 23.93 -0.37 -16.90
CA PRO A 275 22.94 -0.60 -17.98
C PRO A 275 22.14 -1.91 -17.86
N GLU A 276 22.57 -2.83 -17.02
CA GLU A 276 21.94 -4.14 -16.83
C GLU A 276 20.94 -4.21 -15.65
N LYS A 277 20.87 -3.18 -14.78
CA LYS A 277 20.11 -3.22 -13.52
C LYS A 277 19.31 -1.93 -13.28
N SER A 278 18.35 -1.65 -14.15
CA SER A 278 17.43 -0.52 -13.95
C SER A 278 16.29 -0.91 -13.01
N ALA A 279 16.51 -0.78 -11.71
CA ALA A 279 15.44 -1.05 -10.76
C ALA A 279 15.57 -0.14 -9.51
N PRO A 280 14.49 0.55 -9.11
CA PRO A 280 14.52 1.49 -7.98
C PRO A 280 14.85 0.80 -6.65
N SER A 281 15.47 1.54 -5.71
CA SER A 281 15.64 1.11 -4.33
C SER A 281 14.27 1.05 -3.63
N TYR A 282 14.15 0.22 -2.60
CA TYR A 282 12.94 0.19 -1.78
C TYR A 282 13.11 1.12 -0.57
N PHE A 283 12.16 2.03 -0.38
CA PHE A 283 12.09 2.92 0.77
C PHE A 283 10.85 2.59 1.61
N MET A 284 11.07 2.06 2.80
CA MET A 284 10.01 1.71 3.75
C MET A 284 9.96 2.80 4.84
N ASN A 285 8.96 3.67 4.78
CA ASN A 285 8.76 4.73 5.77
C ASN A 285 7.85 4.24 6.90
N VAL A 286 8.40 4.13 8.09
CA VAL A 286 7.72 3.63 9.28
C VAL A 286 7.63 4.76 10.31
N LYS A 287 6.42 5.25 10.57
CA LYS A 287 6.21 6.25 11.60
C LYS A 287 5.97 5.59 12.95
N GLY A 288 6.71 6.03 13.95
CA GLY A 288 6.63 5.49 15.29
C GLY A 288 5.19 5.37 15.83
N PRO A 289 4.38 6.44 15.83
CA PRO A 289 3.01 6.38 16.34
C PRO A 289 2.10 5.36 15.62
N GLU A 290 2.35 5.07 14.34
CA GLU A 290 1.56 4.11 13.55
C GLU A 290 1.84 2.64 13.94
N LEU A 291 3.00 2.37 14.55
CA LEU A 291 3.33 1.05 15.06
C LEU A 291 2.65 0.73 16.40
N LEU A 292 2.36 1.76 17.18
CA LEU A 292 1.76 1.58 18.50
C LEU A 292 0.37 0.95 18.37
N ASN A 293 0.18 -0.14 19.10
CA ASN A 293 -1.13 -0.79 19.21
C ASN A 293 -1.47 -1.00 20.69
N LYS A 294 -2.78 -1.02 20.99
CA LYS A 294 -3.27 -1.25 22.35
C LYS A 294 -3.12 -2.71 22.80
N TYR A 295 -2.92 -3.63 21.86
CA TYR A 295 -2.79 -5.05 22.15
C TYR A 295 -1.33 -5.42 22.35
N VAL A 296 -1.05 -6.14 23.42
CA VAL A 296 0.29 -6.64 23.77
C VAL A 296 0.78 -7.57 22.65
N GLY A 297 2.04 -7.41 22.23
CA GLY A 297 2.65 -8.23 21.19
C GLY A 297 2.40 -7.77 19.74
N GLU A 298 1.41 -6.89 19.49
CA GLU A 298 1.12 -6.41 18.12
C GLU A 298 2.21 -5.47 17.59
N THR A 299 2.76 -4.61 18.44
CA THR A 299 3.85 -3.71 18.03
C THR A 299 5.10 -4.51 17.67
N GLU A 300 5.45 -5.52 18.48
CA GLU A 300 6.56 -6.44 18.20
C GLU A 300 6.34 -7.24 16.92
N ARG A 301 5.12 -7.75 16.72
CA ARG A 301 4.74 -8.46 15.49
C ARG A 301 4.93 -7.56 14.26
N ARG A 302 4.49 -6.30 14.32
CA ARG A 302 4.65 -5.33 13.21
C ARG A 302 6.11 -5.05 12.92
N ILE A 303 6.94 -4.84 13.93
CA ILE A 303 8.39 -4.66 13.76
C ILE A 303 8.99 -5.87 13.04
N ARG A 304 8.69 -7.08 13.49
CA ARG A 304 9.16 -8.31 12.85
C ARG A 304 8.74 -8.39 11.39
N LEU A 305 7.47 -8.12 11.07
CA LEU A 305 6.95 -8.13 9.72
C LEU A 305 7.66 -7.12 8.78
N ILE A 306 8.00 -5.93 9.29
CA ILE A 306 8.75 -4.92 8.54
C ILE A 306 10.12 -5.46 8.15
N PHE A 307 10.85 -6.05 9.10
CA PHE A 307 12.17 -6.61 8.83
C PHE A 307 12.12 -7.88 7.99
N GLU A 308 11.12 -8.75 8.16
CA GLU A 308 10.87 -9.89 7.25
C GLU A 308 10.67 -9.39 5.81
N ARG A 309 9.84 -8.37 5.63
CA ARG A 309 9.61 -7.79 4.30
C ARG A 309 10.87 -7.14 3.73
N ALA A 310 11.64 -6.44 4.54
CA ALA A 310 12.92 -5.88 4.10
C ALA A 310 13.88 -6.99 3.65
N ARG A 311 13.93 -8.14 4.35
CA ARG A 311 14.74 -9.31 3.97
C ARG A 311 14.26 -9.93 2.66
N GLU A 312 12.95 -10.12 2.49
CA GLU A 312 12.37 -10.65 1.25
C GLU A 312 12.75 -9.79 0.04
N LEU A 313 12.60 -8.47 0.18
CA LEU A 313 12.95 -7.51 -0.88
C LEU A 313 14.45 -7.49 -1.19
N ALA A 314 15.30 -7.57 -0.17
CA ALA A 314 16.75 -7.62 -0.32
C ALA A 314 17.23 -8.92 -0.98
N ASN A 315 16.61 -10.06 -0.65
CA ASN A 315 16.93 -11.36 -1.22
C ASN A 315 16.40 -11.55 -2.66
N GLY A 316 15.36 -10.81 -3.04
CA GLY A 316 14.76 -10.84 -4.38
C GLY A 316 15.58 -10.17 -5.48
N GLY A 317 16.69 -9.50 -5.15
CA GLY A 317 17.58 -8.81 -6.11
C GLY A 317 18.68 -8.00 -5.42
N ASP A 318 19.66 -7.54 -6.19
CA ASP A 318 20.76 -6.64 -5.73
C ASP A 318 20.27 -5.20 -5.44
N ARG A 319 19.07 -5.03 -4.85
CA ARG A 319 18.49 -3.71 -4.62
C ARG A 319 18.64 -3.31 -3.16
N PRO A 320 19.06 -2.07 -2.85
CA PRO A 320 19.08 -1.61 -1.48
C PRO A 320 17.65 -1.41 -0.96
N VAL A 321 17.45 -1.83 0.26
CA VAL A 321 16.22 -1.62 1.03
C VAL A 321 16.55 -0.68 2.18
N ILE A 322 15.88 0.46 2.23
CA ILE A 322 16.01 1.42 3.32
C ILE A 322 14.78 1.32 4.20
N VAL A 323 14.99 0.95 5.45
CA VAL A 323 13.95 0.98 6.49
C VAL A 323 14.14 2.26 7.29
N PHE A 324 13.23 3.21 7.10
CA PHE A 324 13.26 4.49 7.78
C PHE A 324 12.25 4.53 8.92
N PHE A 325 12.74 4.68 10.15
CA PHE A 325 11.92 4.89 11.33
C PHE A 325 11.87 6.37 11.69
N ASP A 326 10.70 7.00 11.51
CA ASP A 326 10.49 8.38 11.94
C ASP A 326 9.86 8.42 13.34
N GLU A 327 10.15 9.48 14.08
CA GLU A 327 9.67 9.69 15.46
C GLU A 327 9.95 8.47 16.38
N MET A 328 11.19 7.95 16.34
CA MET A 328 11.61 6.77 17.12
C MET A 328 11.33 6.91 18.63
N GLU A 329 11.37 8.13 19.15
CA GLU A 329 11.07 8.43 20.55
C GLU A 329 9.65 8.06 20.97
N SER A 330 8.75 7.82 20.04
CA SER A 330 7.39 7.39 20.37
C SER A 330 7.31 5.94 20.81
N ILE A 331 8.25 5.08 20.34
CA ILE A 331 8.22 3.62 20.53
C ILE A 331 9.39 3.11 21.34
N PHE A 332 10.60 3.64 21.10
CA PHE A 332 11.86 3.06 21.58
C PHE A 332 12.44 3.84 22.76
N ARG A 333 11.61 4.07 23.78
CA ARG A 333 11.99 4.85 24.98
C ARG A 333 12.82 4.05 25.97
N THR A 334 13.63 4.79 26.73
CA THR A 334 14.33 4.26 27.92
C THR A 334 13.31 3.83 28.97
N ARG A 335 13.56 2.68 29.60
CA ARG A 335 12.68 2.09 30.62
C ARG A 335 12.46 3.05 31.79
N GLY A 336 11.22 3.17 32.29
CA GLY A 336 10.89 3.88 33.53
C GLY A 336 10.49 5.34 33.40
N THR A 337 10.28 5.88 32.18
CA THR A 337 9.88 7.29 31.95
C THR A 337 8.39 7.50 31.68
N GLY A 338 7.55 6.44 31.68
CA GLY A 338 6.13 6.52 31.32
C GLY A 338 5.22 5.58 32.11
N VAL A 339 3.91 5.78 31.96
CA VAL A 339 2.82 5.06 32.66
C VAL A 339 2.56 3.63 32.07
N SER A 340 3.25 3.24 30.99
CA SER A 340 3.00 1.98 30.25
C SER A 340 4.23 1.06 30.32
N SER A 341 4.56 0.55 31.50
CA SER A 341 5.79 -0.24 31.72
C SER A 341 5.86 -1.58 30.96
N ASP A 342 4.75 -2.18 30.59
CA ASP A 342 4.74 -3.53 30.00
C ASP A 342 5.05 -3.54 28.50
N MET A 343 4.60 -2.55 27.73
CA MET A 343 4.92 -2.44 26.29
C MET A 343 6.39 -2.03 26.05
N GLU A 344 6.96 -1.18 26.90
CA GLU A 344 8.36 -0.74 26.76
C GLU A 344 9.37 -1.86 27.02
N THR A 345 8.98 -2.93 27.75
CA THR A 345 9.88 -4.03 28.10
C THR A 345 10.14 -5.02 26.97
N THR A 346 9.28 -5.08 25.96
CA THR A 346 9.33 -6.11 24.91
C THR A 346 9.66 -5.54 23.52
N VAL A 347 9.24 -4.31 23.23
CA VAL A 347 9.41 -3.66 21.92
C VAL A 347 10.88 -3.35 21.60
N VAL A 348 11.63 -2.77 22.57
CA VAL A 348 13.07 -2.47 22.38
C VAL A 348 13.87 -3.76 22.14
N PRO A 349 13.76 -4.83 22.97
CA PRO A 349 14.41 -6.11 22.69
C PRO A 349 14.08 -6.70 21.32
N GLN A 350 12.83 -6.58 20.84
CA GLN A 350 12.47 -7.05 19.51
C GLN A 350 13.23 -6.30 18.42
N LEU A 351 13.24 -4.95 18.47
CA LEU A 351 14.03 -4.16 17.52
C LEU A 351 15.52 -4.53 17.55
N LEU A 352 16.08 -4.72 18.76
CA LEU A 352 17.49 -5.11 18.88
C LEU A 352 17.78 -6.46 18.22
N THR A 353 16.88 -7.43 18.38
CA THR A 353 16.98 -8.74 17.73
C THR A 353 16.94 -8.61 16.21
N GLU A 354 16.05 -7.77 15.68
CA GLU A 354 15.96 -7.55 14.24
C GLU A 354 17.19 -6.83 13.69
N LEU A 355 17.71 -5.80 14.40
CA LEU A 355 18.94 -5.09 14.01
C LEU A 355 20.16 -6.01 14.05
N ASP A 356 20.27 -6.87 15.06
CA ASP A 356 21.36 -7.84 15.15
C ASP A 356 21.26 -8.88 14.00
N GLY A 357 20.03 -9.26 13.60
CA GLY A 357 19.78 -10.16 12.46
C GLY A 357 19.98 -9.54 11.07
N VAL A 358 20.23 -8.23 10.97
CA VAL A 358 20.59 -7.55 9.70
C VAL A 358 22.03 -7.87 9.26
N GLU A 359 22.86 -8.47 10.11
CA GLU A 359 24.26 -8.82 9.76
C GLU A 359 24.41 -9.67 8.51
N ASP A 360 23.47 -10.56 8.25
CA ASP A 360 23.47 -11.45 7.10
C ASP A 360 22.94 -10.78 5.82
N LEU A 361 22.44 -9.54 5.91
CA LEU A 361 21.77 -8.85 4.81
C LEU A 361 22.60 -7.67 4.27
N ARG A 362 23.32 -7.94 3.18
CA ARG A 362 24.22 -6.95 2.55
C ARG A 362 23.52 -5.71 1.98
N ASN A 363 22.19 -5.75 1.80
CA ASN A 363 21.44 -4.74 1.06
C ASN A 363 20.34 -4.05 1.88
N VAL A 364 20.33 -4.18 3.22
CA VAL A 364 19.36 -3.50 4.09
C VAL A 364 20.07 -2.46 4.95
N ILE A 365 19.55 -1.23 4.95
CA ILE A 365 20.02 -0.15 5.82
C ILE A 365 18.85 0.33 6.67
N VAL A 366 19.11 0.54 7.95
CA VAL A 366 18.16 1.14 8.86
C VAL A 366 18.53 2.59 9.12
N ILE A 367 17.61 3.53 8.87
CA ILE A 367 17.78 4.94 9.20
C ILE A 367 16.73 5.30 10.25
N GLY A 368 17.17 5.69 11.43
CA GLY A 368 16.30 6.20 12.47
C GLY A 368 16.28 7.73 12.51
N ALA A 369 15.13 8.35 12.79
CA ALA A 369 15.02 9.77 13.06
C ALA A 369 14.33 10.01 14.40
N THR A 370 14.89 10.94 15.18
CA THR A 370 14.31 11.34 16.46
C THR A 370 14.47 12.83 16.71
N ASN A 371 13.48 13.43 17.36
CA ASN A 371 13.55 14.79 17.87
C ASN A 371 14.09 14.84 19.32
N ARG A 372 14.25 13.65 19.96
CA ARG A 372 14.53 13.52 21.39
C ARG A 372 15.48 12.34 21.64
N GLU A 373 16.75 12.53 21.28
CA GLU A 373 17.78 11.49 21.43
C GLU A 373 17.94 11.00 22.88
N GLU A 374 17.64 11.86 23.84
CA GLU A 374 17.72 11.53 25.27
C GLU A 374 16.67 10.49 25.72
N LEU A 375 15.61 10.30 24.94
CA LEU A 375 14.57 9.30 25.21
C LEU A 375 14.86 7.94 24.59
N ILE A 376 15.72 7.88 23.58
CA ILE A 376 16.03 6.62 22.90
C ILE A 376 16.85 5.72 23.81
N ASP A 377 16.49 4.44 23.89
CA ASP A 377 17.25 3.46 24.66
C ASP A 377 18.70 3.38 24.17
N PRO A 378 19.69 3.58 25.06
CA PRO A 378 21.11 3.54 24.68
C PRO A 378 21.56 2.23 24.02
N ALA A 379 20.84 1.13 24.23
CA ALA A 379 21.17 -0.14 23.61
C ALA A 379 21.00 -0.12 22.08
N ILE A 380 20.07 0.68 21.56
CA ILE A 380 19.85 0.86 20.11
C ILE A 380 21.03 1.58 19.45
N MET A 381 21.68 2.47 20.20
CA MET A 381 22.78 3.33 19.72
C MET A 381 24.17 2.72 19.92
N ARG A 382 24.27 1.43 20.25
CA ARG A 382 25.56 0.74 20.42
C ARG A 382 26.18 0.38 19.07
N PRO A 383 27.51 0.23 18.99
CA PRO A 383 28.18 -0.27 17.80
C PRO A 383 27.57 -1.57 17.29
N GLY A 384 27.42 -1.67 15.96
CA GLY A 384 26.78 -2.80 15.32
C GLY A 384 25.24 -2.69 15.18
N ARG A 385 24.66 -1.53 15.50
CA ARG A 385 23.20 -1.24 15.37
C ARG A 385 23.02 0.12 14.68
N LEU A 386 22.41 1.12 15.37
CA LEU A 386 22.41 2.51 14.87
C LEU A 386 23.68 3.21 15.38
N ASP A 387 24.80 2.80 14.85
CA ASP A 387 26.13 3.19 15.34
C ASP A 387 26.60 4.55 14.79
N ILE A 388 26.11 4.95 13.62
CA ILE A 388 26.40 6.27 13.06
C ILE A 388 25.34 7.26 13.54
N LYS A 389 25.80 8.33 14.20
CA LYS A 389 24.95 9.37 14.76
C LYS A 389 25.22 10.69 14.07
N ILE A 390 24.23 11.21 13.36
CA ILE A 390 24.33 12.48 12.64
C ILE A 390 23.37 13.50 13.27
N ARG A 391 23.96 14.57 13.79
CA ARG A 391 23.18 15.65 14.38
C ARG A 391 22.71 16.62 13.31
N VAL A 392 21.42 16.75 13.14
CA VAL A 392 20.77 17.72 12.27
C VAL A 392 20.42 18.95 13.09
N ASN A 393 21.22 20.00 12.97
CA ASN A 393 21.05 21.24 13.71
C ASN A 393 20.01 22.15 13.04
N ARG A 394 19.60 23.21 13.77
CA ARG A 394 18.87 24.32 13.19
C ARG A 394 19.74 25.03 12.15
N PRO A 395 19.14 25.59 11.08
CA PRO A 395 19.89 26.26 10.05
C PRO A 395 20.64 27.47 10.62
N THR A 396 21.88 27.65 10.18
CA THR A 396 22.60 28.92 10.35
C THR A 396 22.01 29.98 9.44
N GLN A 397 22.40 31.25 9.61
CA GLN A 397 21.98 32.32 8.71
C GLN A 397 22.29 32.00 7.24
N GLN A 398 23.46 31.43 6.95
CA GLN A 398 23.83 30.96 5.61
C GLN A 398 22.95 29.80 5.15
N GLY A 399 22.72 28.81 6.00
CA GLY A 399 21.85 27.69 5.68
C GLY A 399 20.39 28.11 5.45
N ALA A 400 19.90 29.11 6.19
CA ALA A 400 18.59 29.68 5.95
C ALA A 400 18.49 30.35 4.57
N ARG A 401 19.56 31.07 4.14
CA ARG A 401 19.62 31.64 2.79
C ARG A 401 19.48 30.56 1.72
N GLU A 402 20.18 29.46 1.88
CA GLU A 402 20.11 28.33 0.97
C GLU A 402 18.70 27.69 0.96
N ILE A 403 18.07 27.51 2.13
CA ILE A 403 16.70 26.99 2.23
C ILE A 403 15.72 27.94 1.53
N PHE A 404 15.85 29.25 1.75
CA PHE A 404 15.04 30.25 1.03
C PHE A 404 15.19 30.11 -0.48
N ALA A 405 16.44 30.00 -0.98
CA ALA A 405 16.73 29.88 -2.40
C ALA A 405 16.06 28.63 -3.03
N ARG A 406 16.01 27.48 -2.32
CA ARG A 406 15.34 26.27 -2.80
C ARG A 406 13.81 26.45 -2.96
N HIS A 407 13.20 27.30 -2.14
CA HIS A 407 11.75 27.55 -2.16
C HIS A 407 11.32 28.71 -3.05
N PHE A 408 12.28 29.45 -3.63
CA PHE A 408 12.06 30.53 -4.60
C PHE A 408 12.52 30.10 -6.01
N PRO A 409 11.81 29.21 -6.71
CA PRO A 409 12.15 28.88 -8.09
C PRO A 409 11.89 30.09 -9.02
N ASP A 410 12.67 30.19 -10.10
CA ASP A 410 12.57 31.28 -11.09
C ASP A 410 11.17 31.40 -11.73
N THR A 411 10.36 30.36 -11.63
CA THR A 411 8.98 30.33 -12.14
C THR A 411 7.98 31.15 -11.32
N VAL A 412 8.33 31.52 -10.09
CA VAL A 412 7.47 32.33 -9.21
C VAL A 412 7.68 33.81 -9.50
N PRO A 413 6.62 34.61 -9.79
CA PRO A 413 6.77 36.03 -10.05
C PRO A 413 7.28 36.79 -8.83
N HIS A 414 8.30 37.63 -9.01
CA HIS A 414 8.94 38.45 -7.98
C HIS A 414 8.86 39.94 -8.34
N ALA A 415 8.57 40.78 -7.35
CA ALA A 415 8.56 42.22 -7.51
C ALA A 415 9.98 42.87 -7.46
N GLN A 416 10.98 42.11 -6.97
CA GLN A 416 12.37 42.49 -6.76
C GLN A 416 13.27 41.32 -7.10
N PRO A 417 14.58 41.52 -7.32
CA PRO A 417 15.52 40.42 -7.48
C PRO A 417 15.39 39.39 -6.32
N VAL A 418 15.44 38.11 -6.64
CA VAL A 418 15.25 37.01 -5.65
C VAL A 418 16.27 37.10 -4.53
N ASP A 419 17.52 37.42 -4.86
CA ASP A 419 18.60 37.52 -3.87
C ASP A 419 18.32 38.65 -2.86
N ASP A 420 17.81 39.79 -3.31
CA ASP A 420 17.46 40.93 -2.43
C ASP A 420 16.31 40.56 -1.49
N LEU A 421 15.31 39.82 -2.00
CA LEU A 421 14.18 39.31 -1.18
C LEU A 421 14.66 38.31 -0.12
N ILE A 422 15.55 37.41 -0.50
CA ILE A 422 16.13 36.41 0.41
C ILE A 422 16.96 37.09 1.48
N ASP A 423 17.85 38.04 1.10
CA ASP A 423 18.71 38.74 2.04
C ASP A 423 17.90 39.58 3.02
N ALA A 424 16.85 40.24 2.57
CA ALA A 424 15.93 40.96 3.44
C ALA A 424 15.21 40.05 4.44
N ALA A 425 14.66 38.88 3.95
CA ALA A 425 13.97 37.91 4.78
C ALA A 425 14.90 37.26 5.82
N VAL A 426 16.10 36.87 5.41
CA VAL A 426 17.09 36.26 6.30
C VAL A 426 17.60 37.30 7.32
N GLY A 427 17.85 38.55 6.88
CA GLY A 427 18.24 39.63 7.77
C GLY A 427 17.23 39.88 8.88
N GLU A 428 15.92 39.87 8.53
CA GLU A 428 14.86 40.04 9.52
C GLU A 428 14.71 38.83 10.44
N LEU A 429 14.74 37.60 9.87
CA LEU A 429 14.56 36.35 10.62
C LEU A 429 15.68 36.14 11.64
N TYR A 430 16.90 36.57 11.33
CA TYR A 430 18.09 36.48 12.19
C TYR A 430 18.40 37.74 12.96
N ALA A 431 17.52 38.76 12.91
CA ALA A 431 17.67 39.95 13.70
C ALA A 431 17.74 39.62 15.21
N ASP A 432 18.44 40.51 15.94
CA ASP A 432 18.65 40.33 17.39
C ASP A 432 17.39 40.71 18.16
N ARG A 433 16.36 39.86 18.11
CA ARG A 433 15.08 40.03 18.77
C ARG A 433 14.95 39.07 19.93
N PRO A 434 15.01 39.51 21.20
CA PRO A 434 14.80 38.67 22.37
C PRO A 434 13.41 38.05 22.35
N PHE A 435 13.30 36.75 22.71
CA PHE A 435 12.03 36.04 22.74
C PHE A 435 11.70 35.49 24.13
N VAL A 436 12.66 34.80 24.76
CA VAL A 436 12.45 34.13 26.03
C VAL A 436 13.66 34.34 26.95
N ALA A 437 13.44 34.62 28.22
CA ALA A 437 14.46 34.59 29.25
C ALA A 437 14.30 33.33 30.12
N LEU A 438 15.35 32.54 30.21
CA LEU A 438 15.42 31.34 31.05
C LEU A 438 16.17 31.68 32.35
N HIS A 439 15.48 31.59 33.49
CA HIS A 439 16.05 31.77 34.78
C HIS A 439 16.46 30.41 35.36
N PHE A 440 17.71 30.26 35.78
CA PHE A 440 18.24 29.04 36.37
C PHE A 440 18.39 29.16 37.89
N VAL A 441 18.15 28.08 38.63
CA VAL A 441 18.32 28.05 40.06
C VAL A 441 19.76 28.42 40.46
N GLY A 442 19.90 29.47 41.26
CA GLY A 442 21.21 29.94 41.75
C GLY A 442 22.05 30.70 40.72
N VAL A 443 21.43 31.26 39.67
CA VAL A 443 22.08 32.16 38.73
C VAL A 443 21.28 33.45 38.64
N ASP A 444 21.91 34.57 38.85
CA ASP A 444 21.22 35.90 38.86
C ASP A 444 20.91 36.40 37.44
N GLU A 445 21.74 36.04 36.46
CA GLU A 445 21.55 36.49 35.08
C GLU A 445 20.73 35.45 34.27
N PRO A 446 19.57 35.86 33.70
CA PRO A 446 18.82 34.96 32.85
C PRO A 446 19.54 34.75 31.50
N ARG A 447 19.39 33.59 30.94
CA ARG A 447 19.82 33.31 29.57
C ARG A 447 18.70 33.76 28.62
N VAL A 448 18.97 34.75 27.79
CA VAL A 448 18.04 35.23 26.77
C VAL A 448 18.19 34.39 25.51
N LEU A 449 17.07 33.86 25.02
CA LEU A 449 16.94 33.22 23.73
C LEU A 449 16.25 34.17 22.77
N HIS A 450 16.70 34.19 21.51
CA HIS A 450 16.19 35.06 20.45
C HIS A 450 15.35 34.23 19.47
N TYR A 451 14.51 34.89 18.66
CA TYR A 451 13.73 34.18 17.61
C TYR A 451 14.60 33.37 16.66
N ARG A 452 15.79 33.88 16.32
CA ARG A 452 16.76 33.15 15.49
C ARG A 452 17.15 31.75 16.04
N ASP A 453 17.09 31.57 17.36
CA ASP A 453 17.44 30.31 18.01
C ASP A 453 16.37 29.23 17.80
N PHE A 454 15.21 29.60 17.26
CA PHE A 454 14.07 28.71 16.99
C PHE A 454 13.84 28.44 15.50
N VAL A 455 14.57 29.12 14.62
CA VAL A 455 14.40 28.96 13.18
C VAL A 455 14.60 27.49 12.76
N SER A 456 13.70 27.00 11.92
CA SER A 456 13.78 25.67 11.31
C SER A 456 13.49 25.74 9.81
N GLY A 457 13.87 24.69 9.07
CA GLY A 457 13.56 24.61 7.64
C GLY A 457 12.06 24.63 7.37
N ALA A 458 11.27 23.96 8.19
CA ALA A 458 9.81 23.95 8.09
C ALA A 458 9.21 25.36 8.31
N MET A 459 9.73 26.13 9.27
CA MET A 459 9.33 27.50 9.50
C MET A 459 9.60 28.38 8.26
N ILE A 460 10.77 28.24 7.64
CA ILE A 460 11.12 28.98 6.41
C ILE A 460 10.16 28.62 5.27
N ALA A 461 9.87 27.34 5.07
CA ALA A 461 8.91 26.87 4.06
C ALA A 461 7.49 27.45 4.30
N ASN A 462 7.05 27.52 5.57
CA ASN A 462 5.78 28.15 5.94
C ASN A 462 5.76 29.64 5.63
N ILE A 463 6.81 30.38 5.98
CA ILE A 463 6.96 31.79 5.68
C ILE A 463 6.80 32.04 4.19
N ILE A 464 7.50 31.29 3.35
CA ILE A 464 7.44 31.43 1.89
C ILE A 464 6.05 31.09 1.35
N SER A 465 5.44 30.00 1.83
CA SER A 465 4.07 29.61 1.45
C SER A 465 3.05 30.68 1.83
N ARG A 466 3.23 31.33 2.99
CA ARG A 466 2.40 32.42 3.48
C ARG A 466 2.60 33.70 2.63
N ALA A 467 3.83 34.04 2.30
CA ALA A 467 4.15 35.17 1.41
C ALA A 467 3.55 34.99 0.00
N LYS A 468 3.64 33.76 -0.58
CA LYS A 468 2.97 33.43 -1.84
C LYS A 468 1.45 33.65 -1.77
N LYS A 469 0.80 33.21 -0.69
CA LYS A 469 -0.64 33.41 -0.47
C LYS A 469 -1.01 34.88 -0.34
N LEU A 470 -0.19 35.68 0.36
CA LEU A 470 -0.39 37.14 0.50
C LEU A 470 -0.30 37.84 -0.86
N ALA A 471 0.70 37.53 -1.68
CA ALA A 471 0.85 38.09 -3.02
C ALA A 471 -0.36 37.72 -3.94
N ILE A 472 -0.85 36.50 -3.87
CA ILE A 472 -2.05 36.06 -4.61
C ILE A 472 -3.27 36.85 -4.13
N LYS A 473 -3.46 37.04 -2.81
CA LYS A 473 -4.58 37.75 -2.23
C LYS A 473 -4.58 39.23 -2.64
N GLU A 474 -3.42 39.86 -2.63
CA GLU A 474 -3.25 41.24 -3.09
C GLU A 474 -3.61 41.40 -4.56
N SER A 475 -3.10 40.49 -5.41
CA SER A 475 -3.40 40.46 -6.85
C SER A 475 -4.90 40.36 -7.13
N LEU A 476 -5.61 39.48 -6.43
CA LEU A 476 -7.06 39.32 -6.58
C LEU A 476 -7.84 40.55 -6.15
N GLY A 477 -7.33 41.29 -5.15
CA GLY A 477 -7.94 42.54 -4.67
C GLY A 477 -7.67 43.76 -5.57
N ALA A 478 -6.46 43.85 -6.12
CA ALA A 478 -6.00 45.01 -6.90
C ALA A 478 -6.13 44.82 -8.42
N GLY A 479 -6.40 43.60 -8.93
CA GLY A 479 -6.42 43.28 -10.36
C GLY A 479 -5.05 43.38 -11.05
N THR A 480 -3.96 43.35 -10.29
CA THR A 480 -2.58 43.41 -10.79
C THR A 480 -1.97 42.00 -10.83
N PRO A 481 -0.96 41.73 -11.66
CA PRO A 481 -0.25 40.44 -11.65
C PRO A 481 0.34 40.17 -10.26
N ALA A 482 0.17 38.90 -9.78
CA ALA A 482 0.75 38.49 -8.50
C ALA A 482 2.28 38.47 -8.58
N ALA A 483 2.94 39.14 -7.61
CA ALA A 483 4.38 39.11 -7.46
C ALA A 483 4.76 39.17 -5.97
N ILE A 484 5.72 38.34 -5.54
CA ILE A 484 6.19 38.37 -4.15
C ILE A 484 7.06 39.60 -3.94
N SER A 485 6.78 40.36 -2.88
CA SER A 485 7.55 41.53 -2.45
C SER A 485 8.16 41.32 -1.06
N SER A 486 9.13 42.14 -0.69
CA SER A 486 9.68 42.16 0.66
C SER A 486 8.60 42.41 1.73
N ALA A 487 7.58 43.23 1.44
CA ALA A 487 6.45 43.47 2.35
C ALA A 487 5.68 42.16 2.67
N HIS A 488 5.45 41.29 1.68
CA HIS A 488 4.81 39.98 1.89
C HIS A 488 5.65 39.09 2.79
N LEU A 489 6.97 39.07 2.60
CA LEU A 489 7.89 38.30 3.45
C LEU A 489 7.91 38.84 4.88
N HIS A 490 8.00 40.16 5.07
CA HIS A 490 7.94 40.77 6.40
C HIS A 490 6.64 40.42 7.14
N GLN A 491 5.50 40.53 6.45
CA GLN A 491 4.21 40.17 7.03
C GLN A 491 4.13 38.66 7.35
N ALA A 492 4.67 37.79 6.50
CA ALA A 492 4.70 36.35 6.72
C ALA A 492 5.60 35.99 7.91
N ILE A 493 6.79 36.60 8.04
CA ILE A 493 7.71 36.40 9.17
C ILE A 493 7.05 36.85 10.48
N ALA A 494 6.44 38.05 10.49
CA ALA A 494 5.75 38.59 11.68
C ALA A 494 4.60 37.66 12.13
N ALA A 495 3.83 37.13 11.17
CA ALA A 495 2.75 36.21 11.48
C ALA A 495 3.27 34.85 12.04
N GLU A 496 4.36 34.32 11.50
CA GLU A 496 4.98 33.09 12.00
C GLU A 496 5.57 33.26 13.40
N GLN A 497 6.19 34.41 13.66
CA GLN A 497 6.69 34.77 15.00
C GLN A 497 5.55 34.90 16.01
N ALA A 498 4.45 35.57 15.63
CA ALA A 498 3.28 35.71 16.49
C ALA A 498 2.60 34.39 16.81
N GLU A 499 2.53 33.44 15.85
CA GLU A 499 2.04 32.08 16.11
C GLU A 499 2.94 31.34 17.10
N SER A 500 4.26 31.51 17.01
CA SER A 500 5.22 30.92 17.96
C SER A 500 5.03 31.48 19.39
N GLU A 501 4.59 32.73 19.56
CA GLU A 501 4.26 33.28 20.86
C GLU A 501 2.99 32.69 21.49
N HIS A 502 2.04 32.28 20.67
CA HIS A 502 0.75 31.72 21.11
C HIS A 502 0.79 30.23 21.39
N LEU A 503 1.89 29.55 21.15
CA LEU A 503 2.01 28.11 21.47
C LEU A 503 1.96 27.92 22.98
N PRO A 504 0.92 27.23 23.54
CA PRO A 504 0.65 27.20 24.99
C PRO A 504 1.55 26.25 25.78
N THR A 505 2.63 25.78 25.23
CA THR A 505 3.49 24.73 25.80
C THR A 505 4.51 25.23 26.82
N SER A 506 4.51 26.51 27.16
CA SER A 506 5.71 27.14 27.70
C SER A 506 5.74 27.38 29.20
N THR A 507 4.90 26.72 29.97
CA THR A 507 5.07 26.69 31.43
C THR A 507 6.04 25.60 31.90
N ASN A 508 6.42 24.66 31.01
CA ASN A 508 7.39 23.61 31.36
C ASN A 508 8.82 24.03 30.98
N PRO A 509 9.67 24.35 31.96
CA PRO A 509 11.06 24.75 31.74
C PRO A 509 11.89 23.77 30.91
N ASP A 510 11.63 22.46 31.05
CA ASP A 510 12.38 21.42 30.36
C ASP A 510 12.10 21.38 28.85
N GLU A 511 10.93 21.85 28.41
CA GLU A 511 10.61 21.98 26.99
C GLU A 511 11.40 23.13 26.34
N TRP A 512 11.53 24.25 27.04
CA TRP A 512 12.32 25.37 26.56
C TRP A 512 13.81 25.06 26.47
N ALA A 513 14.34 24.36 27.46
CA ALA A 513 15.73 23.88 27.43
C ALA A 513 16.01 22.99 26.20
N ARG A 514 15.04 22.15 25.84
CA ARG A 514 15.11 21.26 24.66
C ARG A 514 14.99 22.04 23.34
N ILE A 515 13.99 22.89 23.23
CA ILE A 515 13.76 23.70 22.03
C ILE A 515 15.01 24.54 21.70
N ALA A 516 15.68 25.05 22.73
CA ALA A 516 16.93 25.80 22.60
C ALA A 516 18.16 24.94 22.27
N GLY A 517 18.03 23.62 22.13
CA GLY A 517 19.15 22.72 21.82
C GLY A 517 20.13 22.50 22.99
N ASN A 518 19.74 22.88 24.18
CA ASN A 518 20.52 22.72 25.40
C ASN A 518 19.80 21.80 26.38
N GLY A 519 19.77 20.50 26.06
CA GLY A 519 19.50 19.51 27.10
C GLY A 519 20.52 19.68 28.20
N SER A 520 20.06 19.72 29.42
CA SER A 520 20.69 19.50 30.74
C SER A 520 22.24 19.44 30.87
N ARG A 521 23.03 19.99 29.95
CA ARG A 521 24.50 20.02 30.07
C ARG A 521 25.02 20.95 31.16
N SER A 522 24.20 21.85 31.68
CA SER A 522 24.61 22.71 32.84
C SER A 522 24.21 22.13 34.19
N GLY A 523 23.49 21.01 34.23
CA GLY A 523 23.12 20.33 35.49
C GLY A 523 22.21 21.15 36.44
N ARG A 524 21.76 22.34 36.02
CA ARG A 524 20.94 23.22 36.82
C ARG A 524 19.51 23.25 36.30
N PRO A 525 18.50 23.05 37.14
CA PRO A 525 17.10 23.15 36.76
C PRO A 525 16.73 24.61 36.41
N ILE A 526 15.82 24.76 35.44
CA ILE A 526 15.23 26.06 35.13
C ILE A 526 14.16 26.34 36.18
N ASP A 527 14.27 27.51 36.81
CA ASP A 527 13.36 27.97 37.88
C ASP A 527 12.11 28.66 37.25
N ARG A 528 12.35 29.53 36.31
CA ARG A 528 11.28 30.35 35.68
C ARG A 528 11.60 30.59 34.21
N VAL A 529 10.54 30.60 33.40
CA VAL A 529 10.56 31.02 32.00
C VAL A 529 9.77 32.32 31.87
N GLU A 530 10.37 33.34 31.28
CA GLU A 530 9.76 34.65 31.06
C GLU A 530 9.72 34.94 29.55
N LEU A 531 8.52 35.12 29.00
CA LEU A 531 8.35 35.55 27.61
C LEU A 531 8.65 37.03 27.51
N LEU A 532 9.65 37.41 26.71
CA LEU A 532 10.05 38.78 26.45
C LEU A 532 9.30 39.38 25.24
N GLY A 533 8.29 38.68 24.73
CA GLY A 533 7.62 38.89 23.48
C GLY A 533 7.19 40.33 23.18
N PHE A 534 7.17 40.62 21.92
CA PHE A 534 6.74 41.89 21.33
C PHE A 534 5.32 42.23 21.80
N ARG A 535 5.16 43.33 22.53
CA ARG A 535 3.87 44.02 22.56
C ARG A 535 3.59 44.47 21.14
N SER A 536 2.74 43.76 20.44
CA SER A 536 2.24 44.16 19.12
C SER A 536 1.83 45.64 19.16
N PRO A 537 2.23 46.48 18.17
CA PRO A 537 1.60 47.75 18.00
C PRO A 537 0.11 47.49 17.85
N THR A 538 -0.69 48.02 18.76
CA THR A 538 -2.15 47.98 18.73
C THR A 538 -2.62 48.42 17.35
N TRP A 539 -3.14 47.48 16.56
CA TRP A 539 -3.90 47.80 15.37
C TRP A 539 -5.17 48.51 15.84
N HIS A 540 -5.15 49.83 15.82
CA HIS A 540 -6.39 50.59 15.87
C HIS A 540 -7.11 50.36 14.55
N SER A 541 -8.19 49.57 14.62
CA SER A 541 -9.23 49.51 13.60
C SER A 541 -9.80 50.90 13.41
N ASN A 542 -9.58 51.50 12.25
CA ASN A 542 -10.47 52.49 11.67
C ASN A 542 -11.21 51.84 10.50
#